data_9d718873aa280990ab5bbcdc56da01d6
#
_entry.id   9d718873aa280990ab5bbcdc56da01d6
#
_cell.length_a   1.000
_cell.length_b   1.000
_cell.length_c   1.000
_cell.angle_alpha   90.00
_cell.angle_beta   90.00
_cell.angle_gamma   90.00
#
_symmetry.space_group_name_H-M   'P 1'
#
loop_
_entity.id
_entity.type
_entity.pdbx_description
1 polymer ?
#
loop_
_entity_poly.entity_id
_entity_poly.type
_entity_poly.pdbx_seq_one_letter_code
_entity_poly.pdbx_strand_id
1 'polypeptide(L)'
;MEKLYTVRDDCKILQIHPTTLRMWDRKGKIRCVRMQNNFRRVPEIEINRVLGIQDGKIQYIYARVSSNGQKDDLERQIIHLKSLSPESKVIFHIRSGMMFDRKGFLKLLEEIESNRVSRIYITHKHRLTRFGYDLLEKVCEIHGAEIIITDGEEILTAHEELSRDLIWIITSFSARLYGLRSHKTKGIIEAVKS
;
A
#
# COMPACT_ATOMS: atom_id res chain seq x y z
N MET A 1 3.36 22.33 2.62
CA MET A 1 2.05 22.85 3.08
C MET A 1 1.04 22.62 1.97
N GLU A 2 -0.12 22.10 2.31
CA GLU A 2 -1.21 21.89 1.37
C GLU A 2 -1.80 23.25 0.96
N LYS A 3 -2.02 23.46 -0.33
CA LYS A 3 -2.56 24.72 -0.85
C LYS A 3 -4.07 24.74 -0.65
N LEU A 4 -4.58 25.82 -0.03
CA LEU A 4 -5.99 25.99 0.28
C LEU A 4 -6.57 27.15 -0.55
N TYR A 5 -7.57 26.85 -1.34
CA TYR A 5 -8.25 27.84 -2.17
C TYR A 5 -9.43 28.51 -1.45
N THR A 6 -9.73 29.76 -1.82
CA THR A 6 -10.97 30.40 -1.36
C THR A 6 -12.16 29.82 -2.12
N VAL A 7 -13.37 29.93 -1.53
CA VAL A 7 -14.62 29.54 -2.23
C VAL A 7 -14.74 30.23 -3.59
N ARG A 8 -14.27 31.48 -3.70
CA ARG A 8 -14.33 32.25 -4.95
C ARG A 8 -13.39 31.69 -6.02
N ASP A 9 -12.17 31.34 -5.62
CA ASP A 9 -11.17 30.82 -6.56
C ASP A 9 -11.52 29.39 -6.98
N ASP A 10 -11.97 28.55 -6.03
CA ASP A 10 -12.44 27.20 -6.30
C ASP A 10 -13.63 27.19 -7.27
N CYS A 11 -14.62 28.06 -7.05
CA CYS A 11 -15.77 28.19 -7.97
C CYS A 11 -15.35 28.61 -9.39
N LYS A 12 -14.30 29.40 -9.54
CA LYS A 12 -13.74 29.74 -10.86
C LYS A 12 -13.08 28.53 -11.51
N ILE A 13 -12.30 27.77 -10.74
CA ILE A 13 -11.58 26.58 -11.24
C ILE A 13 -12.56 25.49 -11.66
N LEU A 14 -13.55 25.18 -10.80
CA LEU A 14 -14.56 24.15 -11.06
C LEU A 14 -15.68 24.62 -12.01
N GLN A 15 -15.71 25.92 -12.38
CA GLN A 15 -16.75 26.53 -13.19
C GLN A 15 -18.17 26.31 -12.61
N ILE A 16 -18.32 26.39 -11.29
CA ILE A 16 -19.58 26.22 -10.59
C ILE A 16 -19.96 27.45 -9.78
N HIS A 17 -21.26 27.57 -9.48
CA HIS A 17 -21.74 28.65 -8.62
C HIS A 17 -21.44 28.36 -7.13
N PRO A 18 -21.18 29.38 -6.27
CA PRO A 18 -20.92 29.17 -4.84
C PRO A 18 -22.00 28.42 -4.07
N THR A 19 -23.26 28.48 -4.51
CA THR A 19 -24.34 27.68 -3.92
C THR A 19 -24.18 26.20 -4.20
N THR A 20 -23.69 25.83 -5.40
CA THR A 20 -23.39 24.44 -5.78
C THR A 20 -22.28 23.89 -4.92
N LEU A 21 -21.20 24.65 -4.72
CA LEU A 21 -20.09 24.25 -3.84
C LEU A 21 -20.55 23.99 -2.40
N ARG A 22 -21.39 24.89 -1.85
CA ARG A 22 -21.96 24.71 -0.51
C ARG A 22 -22.87 23.48 -0.40
N MET A 23 -23.61 23.17 -1.47
CA MET A 23 -24.43 21.97 -1.54
C MET A 23 -23.55 20.71 -1.60
N TRP A 24 -22.47 20.74 -2.38
CA TRP A 24 -21.50 19.63 -2.47
C TRP A 24 -20.80 19.37 -1.14
N ASP A 25 -20.41 20.44 -0.41
CA ASP A 25 -19.83 20.36 0.93
C ASP A 25 -20.81 19.67 1.91
N ARG A 26 -22.10 20.06 1.91
CA ARG A 26 -23.13 19.44 2.76
C ARG A 26 -23.41 17.98 2.40
N LYS A 27 -23.33 17.62 1.11
CA LYS A 27 -23.54 16.25 0.62
C LYS A 27 -22.29 15.38 0.68
N GLY A 28 -21.16 15.89 1.19
CA GLY A 28 -19.90 15.17 1.26
C GLY A 28 -19.23 14.91 -0.11
N LYS A 29 -19.71 15.57 -1.19
CA LYS A 29 -19.10 15.46 -2.52
C LYS A 29 -17.77 16.17 -2.65
N ILE A 30 -17.54 17.22 -1.85
CA ILE A 30 -16.28 17.94 -1.73
C ILE A 30 -16.04 18.23 -0.25
N ARG A 31 -14.81 18.07 0.23
CA ARG A 31 -14.46 18.32 1.63
C ARG A 31 -13.87 19.71 1.77
N CYS A 32 -14.54 20.59 2.53
CA CYS A 32 -14.04 21.92 2.84
C CYS A 32 -13.43 21.96 4.24
N VAL A 33 -12.29 22.61 4.39
CA VAL A 33 -11.68 22.94 5.70
C VAL A 33 -12.25 24.25 6.20
N ARG A 34 -12.57 24.32 7.48
CA ARG A 34 -13.00 25.56 8.12
C ARG A 34 -11.83 26.20 8.86
N MET A 35 -11.53 27.44 8.50
CA MET A 35 -10.54 28.26 9.19
C MET A 35 -11.09 28.75 10.55
N GLN A 36 -10.24 29.27 11.42
CA GLN A 36 -10.63 29.78 12.74
C GLN A 36 -11.75 30.86 12.67
N ASN A 37 -11.79 31.63 11.58
CA ASN A 37 -12.84 32.62 11.30
C ASN A 37 -14.08 32.05 10.62
N ASN A 38 -14.26 30.70 10.65
CA ASN A 38 -15.34 29.93 10.05
C ASN A 38 -15.46 30.05 8.51
N PHE A 39 -14.50 30.66 7.82
CA PHE A 39 -14.48 30.71 6.36
C PHE A 39 -14.07 29.33 5.81
N ARG A 40 -14.79 28.91 4.76
CA ARG A 40 -14.45 27.69 4.01
C ARG A 40 -13.21 27.89 3.16
N ARG A 41 -12.36 26.88 3.15
CA ARG A 41 -11.26 26.70 2.20
C ARG A 41 -11.37 25.32 1.59
N VAL A 42 -11.05 25.23 0.32
CA VAL A 42 -11.03 23.94 -0.41
C VAL A 42 -9.58 23.53 -0.64
N PRO A 43 -9.17 22.35 -0.15
CA PRO A 43 -7.85 21.80 -0.44
C PRO A 43 -7.67 21.53 -1.94
N GLU A 44 -6.48 21.79 -2.47
CA GLU A 44 -6.14 21.55 -3.89
C GLU A 44 -6.42 20.09 -4.30
N ILE A 45 -6.15 19.14 -3.41
CA ILE A 45 -6.41 17.71 -3.64
C ILE A 45 -7.91 17.43 -3.89
N GLU A 46 -8.81 18.15 -3.22
CA GLU A 46 -10.25 17.99 -3.43
C GLU A 46 -10.71 18.58 -4.77
N ILE A 47 -10.11 19.70 -5.19
CA ILE A 47 -10.36 20.30 -6.50
C ILE A 47 -9.92 19.33 -7.60
N ASN A 48 -8.71 18.83 -7.50
CA ASN A 48 -8.14 17.87 -8.46
C ASN A 48 -8.99 16.60 -8.52
N ARG A 49 -9.45 16.08 -7.36
CA ARG A 49 -10.35 14.93 -7.28
C ARG A 49 -11.67 15.15 -8.04
N VAL A 50 -12.27 16.32 -7.89
CA VAL A 50 -13.55 16.67 -8.55
C VAL A 50 -13.36 16.86 -10.06
N LEU A 51 -12.22 17.42 -10.48
CA LEU A 51 -11.87 17.61 -11.89
C LEU A 51 -11.39 16.33 -12.58
N GLY A 52 -11.18 15.25 -11.81
CA GLY A 52 -10.56 14.03 -12.34
C GLY A 52 -9.08 14.22 -12.71
N ILE A 53 -8.46 15.32 -12.26
CA ILE A 53 -7.05 15.61 -12.49
C ILE A 53 -6.25 14.74 -11.51
N GLN A 54 -5.52 13.78 -12.02
CA GLN A 54 -4.60 12.94 -11.24
C GLN A 54 -3.22 13.57 -11.11
N ASP A 55 -3.11 14.90 -11.27
CA ASP A 55 -1.86 15.63 -11.21
C ASP A 55 -1.21 15.48 -9.82
N GLY A 56 0.01 15.02 -9.83
CA GLY A 56 0.82 14.81 -8.63
C GLY A 56 0.75 13.42 -8.01
N LYS A 57 -0.15 12.52 -8.45
CA LYS A 57 -0.12 11.14 -7.99
C LYS A 57 1.05 10.38 -8.60
N ILE A 58 1.73 9.62 -7.76
CA ILE A 58 2.94 8.87 -8.11
C ILE A 58 2.54 7.47 -8.56
N GLN A 59 3.21 6.96 -9.58
CA GLN A 59 3.14 5.56 -9.96
C GLN A 59 4.30 4.81 -9.31
N TYR A 60 4.03 3.61 -8.85
CA TYR A 60 5.00 2.74 -8.22
C TYR A 60 5.14 1.42 -8.98
N ILE A 61 6.36 0.92 -9.04
CA ILE A 61 6.68 -0.46 -9.33
C ILE A 61 7.01 -1.13 -8.02
N TYR A 62 6.39 -2.28 -7.75
CA TYR A 62 6.71 -3.07 -6.58
C TYR A 62 7.21 -4.45 -7.01
N ALA A 63 8.46 -4.75 -6.70
CA ALA A 63 9.11 -6.02 -7.00
C ALA A 63 9.58 -6.71 -5.72
N ARG A 64 9.50 -8.03 -5.66
CA ARG A 64 9.90 -8.79 -4.47
C ARG A 64 10.38 -10.19 -4.83
N VAL A 65 11.41 -10.61 -4.12
CA VAL A 65 11.85 -12.01 -4.06
C VAL A 65 12.00 -12.45 -2.60
N SER A 66 11.95 -13.75 -2.34
CA SER A 66 11.98 -14.27 -0.97
C SER A 66 13.40 -14.42 -0.41
N SER A 67 14.42 -14.55 -1.27
CA SER A 67 15.81 -14.81 -0.86
C SER A 67 16.83 -14.09 -1.74
N ASN A 68 18.05 -13.95 -1.22
CA ASN A 68 19.18 -13.36 -1.94
C ASN A 68 19.60 -14.14 -3.19
N GLY A 69 19.32 -15.45 -3.25
CA GLY A 69 19.61 -16.28 -4.42
C GLY A 69 18.72 -15.98 -5.64
N GLN A 70 17.70 -15.12 -5.47
CA GLN A 70 16.74 -14.75 -6.53
C GLN A 70 16.95 -13.30 -7.03
N LYS A 71 18.15 -12.75 -6.90
CA LYS A 71 18.43 -11.36 -7.35
C LYS A 71 18.22 -11.17 -8.84
N ASP A 72 18.59 -12.14 -9.65
CA ASP A 72 18.40 -12.08 -11.10
C ASP A 72 16.91 -12.03 -11.46
N ASP A 73 16.06 -12.74 -10.70
CA ASP A 73 14.60 -12.66 -10.86
C ASP A 73 14.08 -11.29 -10.48
N LEU A 74 14.60 -10.70 -9.40
CA LEU A 74 14.23 -9.37 -8.97
C LEU A 74 14.56 -8.32 -10.03
N GLU A 75 15.75 -8.40 -10.64
CA GLU A 75 16.17 -7.51 -11.71
C GLU A 75 15.28 -7.67 -12.95
N ARG A 76 14.96 -8.92 -13.35
CA ARG A 76 14.04 -9.18 -14.47
C ARG A 76 12.66 -8.57 -14.22
N GLN A 77 12.10 -8.73 -13.02
CA GLN A 77 10.84 -8.10 -12.63
C GLN A 77 10.89 -6.57 -12.78
N ILE A 78 11.94 -5.94 -12.27
CA ILE A 78 12.10 -4.48 -12.34
C ILE A 78 12.23 -4.01 -13.79
N ILE A 79 13.05 -4.68 -14.61
CA ILE A 79 13.24 -4.33 -16.02
C ILE A 79 11.92 -4.47 -16.78
N HIS A 80 11.20 -5.59 -16.59
CA HIS A 80 9.90 -5.80 -17.22
C HIS A 80 8.90 -4.71 -16.83
N LEU A 81 8.75 -4.42 -15.55
CA LEU A 81 7.80 -3.41 -15.07
C LEU A 81 8.21 -1.98 -15.49
N LYS A 82 9.51 -1.70 -15.57
CA LYS A 82 10.04 -0.43 -16.08
C LYS A 82 9.79 -0.24 -17.56
N SER A 83 9.76 -1.30 -18.36
CA SER A 83 9.40 -1.19 -19.79
C SER A 83 7.94 -0.77 -19.98
N LEU A 84 7.06 -1.10 -19.03
CA LEU A 84 5.63 -0.72 -19.05
C LEU A 84 5.39 0.68 -18.45
N SER A 85 6.17 1.06 -17.46
CA SER A 85 6.03 2.35 -16.79
C SER A 85 7.39 2.94 -16.39
N PRO A 86 8.11 3.58 -17.34
CA PRO A 86 9.47 4.09 -17.13
C PRO A 86 9.59 5.12 -15.99
N GLU A 87 8.59 5.97 -15.84
CA GLU A 87 8.56 7.08 -14.86
C GLU A 87 8.18 6.64 -13.43
N SER A 88 7.73 5.39 -13.25
CA SER A 88 7.32 4.89 -11.94
C SER A 88 8.47 4.78 -10.95
N LYS A 89 8.23 5.11 -9.69
CA LYS A 89 9.18 4.88 -8.61
C LYS A 89 9.26 3.40 -8.26
N VAL A 90 10.47 2.88 -8.10
CA VAL A 90 10.71 1.46 -7.80
C VAL A 90 10.80 1.26 -6.30
N ILE A 91 10.03 0.32 -5.78
CA ILE A 91 10.15 -0.26 -4.45
C ILE A 91 10.46 -1.74 -4.62
N PHE A 92 11.50 -2.22 -3.98
CA PHE A 92 11.83 -3.65 -4.03
C PHE A 92 12.24 -4.20 -2.67
N HIS A 93 12.04 -5.50 -2.49
CA HIS A 93 12.41 -6.22 -1.27
C HIS A 93 12.94 -7.62 -1.56
N ILE A 94 13.92 -8.04 -0.74
CA ILE A 94 14.39 -9.42 -0.66
C ILE A 94 13.95 -9.95 0.70
N ARG A 95 12.65 -10.30 0.80
CA ARG A 95 12.00 -10.83 2.02
C ARG A 95 10.75 -11.60 1.67
N SER A 96 10.33 -12.52 2.53
CA SER A 96 9.07 -13.24 2.38
C SER A 96 7.88 -12.28 2.26
N GLY A 97 6.91 -12.64 1.42
CA GLY A 97 5.64 -11.93 1.25
C GLY A 97 4.71 -11.96 2.46
N MET A 98 5.04 -12.80 3.46
CA MET A 98 4.31 -12.90 4.73
C MET A 98 4.67 -11.81 5.72
N MET A 99 5.82 -11.16 5.54
CA MET A 99 6.28 -10.10 6.45
C MET A 99 5.71 -8.76 6.01
N PHE A 100 4.92 -8.13 6.87
CA PHE A 100 4.33 -6.81 6.61
C PHE A 100 5.21 -5.65 7.11
N ASP A 101 6.26 -5.94 7.89
CA ASP A 101 7.20 -4.96 8.47
C ASP A 101 8.26 -4.43 7.48
N ARG A 102 8.04 -4.62 6.18
CA ARG A 102 8.92 -4.14 5.11
C ARG A 102 8.84 -2.62 4.99
N LYS A 103 9.90 -1.91 5.31
CA LYS A 103 9.92 -0.43 5.32
C LYS A 103 9.35 0.23 4.06
N GLY A 104 9.71 -0.27 2.87
CA GLY A 104 9.18 0.27 1.61
C GLY A 104 7.71 -0.07 1.39
N PHE A 105 7.23 -1.23 1.87
CA PHE A 105 5.81 -1.58 1.82
C PHE A 105 4.97 -0.68 2.76
N LEU A 106 5.44 -0.45 3.98
CA LEU A 106 4.80 0.47 4.92
C LEU A 106 4.75 1.89 4.36
N LYS A 107 5.86 2.36 3.78
CA LYS A 107 5.89 3.66 3.10
C LYS A 107 4.91 3.73 1.93
N LEU A 108 4.77 2.66 1.15
CA LEU A 108 3.78 2.60 0.07
C LEU A 108 2.35 2.72 0.62
N LEU A 109 2.05 2.06 1.75
CA LEU A 109 0.74 2.18 2.42
C LEU A 109 0.47 3.62 2.88
N GLU A 110 1.45 4.30 3.48
CA GLU A 110 1.34 5.71 3.88
C GLU A 110 1.07 6.63 2.66
N GLU A 111 1.72 6.36 1.52
CA GLU A 111 1.49 7.09 0.28
C GLU A 111 0.08 6.83 -0.29
N ILE A 112 -0.42 5.59 -0.19
CA ILE A 112 -1.79 5.23 -0.60
C ILE A 112 -2.80 5.95 0.30
N GLU A 113 -2.65 5.86 1.62
CA GLU A 113 -3.52 6.51 2.60
C GLU A 113 -3.58 8.03 2.39
N SER A 114 -2.46 8.62 2.01
CA SER A 114 -2.35 10.05 1.68
C SER A 114 -2.91 10.41 0.29
N ASN A 115 -3.53 9.48 -0.42
CA ASN A 115 -4.05 9.62 -1.79
C ASN A 115 -3.00 10.10 -2.81
N ARG A 116 -1.72 9.81 -2.59
CA ARG A 116 -0.62 10.22 -3.46
C ARG A 116 -0.23 9.17 -4.51
N VAL A 117 -0.88 8.00 -4.50
CA VAL A 117 -0.62 6.91 -5.45
C VAL A 117 -1.71 6.86 -6.51
N SER A 118 -1.33 6.75 -7.79
CA SER A 118 -2.27 6.49 -8.88
C SER A 118 -2.27 5.02 -9.29
N ARG A 119 -1.07 4.43 -9.48
CA ARG A 119 -0.93 3.04 -9.94
C ARG A 119 0.22 2.34 -9.26
N ILE A 120 0.05 1.03 -9.05
CA ILE A 120 1.08 0.14 -8.52
C ILE A 120 1.20 -1.02 -9.49
N TYR A 121 2.35 -1.12 -10.16
CA TYR A 121 2.65 -2.19 -11.10
C TYR A 121 3.36 -3.33 -10.40
N ILE A 122 2.84 -4.53 -10.57
CA ILE A 122 3.38 -5.77 -10.01
C ILE A 122 3.33 -6.88 -11.06
N THR A 123 4.27 -7.82 -11.04
CA THR A 123 4.23 -8.99 -11.92
C THR A 123 3.15 -9.99 -11.51
N HIS A 124 2.94 -10.16 -10.20
CA HIS A 124 1.94 -11.08 -9.67
C HIS A 124 1.47 -10.62 -8.29
N LYS A 125 0.21 -10.88 -7.92
CA LYS A 125 -0.39 -10.46 -6.63
C LYS A 125 0.43 -10.88 -5.39
N HIS A 126 1.07 -12.07 -5.44
CA HIS A 126 1.92 -12.56 -4.36
C HIS A 126 3.24 -11.80 -4.20
N ARG A 127 3.62 -10.95 -5.16
CA ARG A 127 4.79 -10.05 -5.00
C ARG A 127 4.48 -8.94 -4.01
N LEU A 128 3.27 -8.42 -4.02
CA LEU A 128 2.85 -7.36 -3.10
C LEU A 128 2.63 -7.91 -1.68
N THR A 129 1.78 -8.95 -1.56
CA THR A 129 1.52 -9.63 -0.29
C THR A 129 1.15 -11.09 -0.53
N ARG A 130 1.54 -11.98 0.39
CA ARG A 130 1.18 -13.40 0.30
C ARG A 130 -0.27 -13.65 0.71
N PHE A 131 -0.75 -12.91 1.70
CA PHE A 131 -2.11 -12.99 2.22
C PHE A 131 -2.75 -11.61 2.26
N GLY A 132 -4.07 -11.54 2.17
CA GLY A 132 -4.81 -10.29 2.28
C GLY A 132 -4.68 -9.37 1.07
N TYR A 133 -4.37 -9.91 -0.12
CA TYR A 133 -4.30 -9.12 -1.35
C TYR A 133 -5.63 -8.40 -1.62
N ASP A 134 -6.76 -9.09 -1.52
CA ASP A 134 -8.08 -8.51 -1.79
C ASP A 134 -8.41 -7.33 -0.84
N LEU A 135 -7.94 -7.42 0.43
CA LEU A 135 -8.06 -6.31 1.38
C LEU A 135 -7.23 -5.11 0.93
N LEU A 136 -5.98 -5.35 0.52
CA LEU A 136 -5.09 -4.29 0.06
C LEU A 136 -5.59 -3.65 -1.24
N GLU A 137 -6.10 -4.44 -2.16
CA GLU A 137 -6.73 -3.96 -3.39
C GLU A 137 -7.91 -3.04 -3.07
N LYS A 138 -8.76 -3.45 -2.10
CA LYS A 138 -9.88 -2.61 -1.66
C LYS A 138 -9.43 -1.31 -0.99
N VAL A 139 -8.36 -1.33 -0.22
CA VAL A 139 -7.76 -0.11 0.35
C VAL A 139 -7.25 0.80 -0.78
N CYS A 140 -6.57 0.25 -1.78
CA CYS A 140 -6.13 1.02 -2.94
C CYS A 140 -7.31 1.68 -3.67
N GLU A 141 -8.39 0.94 -3.96
CA GLU A 141 -9.60 1.48 -4.59
C GLU A 141 -10.21 2.65 -3.79
N ILE A 142 -10.33 2.50 -2.47
CA ILE A 142 -10.90 3.54 -1.57
C ILE A 142 -10.09 4.84 -1.68
N HIS A 143 -8.76 4.73 -1.84
CA HIS A 143 -7.84 5.85 -1.96
C HIS A 143 -7.56 6.28 -3.41
N GLY A 144 -8.28 5.69 -4.37
CA GLY A 144 -8.16 6.01 -5.80
C GLY A 144 -6.80 5.64 -6.39
N ALA A 145 -6.21 4.55 -5.90
CA ALA A 145 -5.05 3.88 -6.47
C ALA A 145 -5.48 2.59 -7.17
N GLU A 146 -4.83 2.24 -8.28
CA GLU A 146 -5.09 1.05 -9.07
C GLU A 146 -3.88 0.10 -9.00
N ILE A 147 -4.13 -1.21 -8.80
CA ILE A 147 -3.08 -2.23 -8.89
C ILE A 147 -3.13 -2.86 -10.28
N ILE A 148 -2.03 -2.75 -11.01
CA ILE A 148 -1.85 -3.34 -12.33
C ILE A 148 -1.00 -4.59 -12.19
N ILE A 149 -1.60 -5.75 -12.45
CA ILE A 149 -0.90 -7.03 -12.49
C ILE A 149 -0.49 -7.29 -13.94
N THR A 150 0.81 -7.48 -14.15
CA THR A 150 1.34 -7.83 -15.45
C THR A 150 1.72 -9.30 -15.41
N ASP A 151 0.96 -10.15 -16.08
CA ASP A 151 1.22 -11.60 -16.14
C ASP A 151 2.63 -11.86 -16.68
N GLY A 152 3.58 -12.01 -15.79
CA GLY A 152 4.92 -12.50 -16.11
C GLY A 152 4.98 -14.03 -15.91
N GLU A 153 5.77 -14.71 -16.72
CA GLU A 153 6.01 -16.16 -16.72
C GLU A 153 6.65 -16.68 -15.41
N GLU A 154 5.98 -16.57 -14.25
CA GLU A 154 6.59 -16.92 -12.95
C GLU A 154 5.86 -18.02 -12.18
N ILE A 155 5.18 -18.94 -12.85
CA ILE A 155 4.40 -20.01 -12.17
C ILE A 155 5.32 -20.96 -11.37
N LEU A 156 6.52 -21.26 -11.83
CA LEU A 156 7.45 -22.22 -11.19
C LEU A 156 8.07 -21.66 -9.90
N THR A 157 8.51 -20.41 -9.89
CA THR A 157 9.10 -19.78 -8.70
C THR A 157 8.07 -19.50 -7.60
N ALA A 158 6.80 -19.32 -7.97
CA ALA A 158 5.71 -19.09 -7.01
C ALA A 158 5.45 -20.33 -6.13
N HIS A 159 5.53 -21.54 -6.68
CA HIS A 159 5.35 -22.79 -5.91
C HIS A 159 6.50 -23.04 -4.93
N GLU A 160 7.74 -22.80 -5.34
CA GLU A 160 8.90 -22.93 -4.46
C GLU A 160 8.86 -21.92 -3.32
N GLU A 161 8.46 -20.68 -3.60
CA GLU A 161 8.28 -19.66 -2.58
C GLU A 161 7.16 -20.03 -1.60
N LEU A 162 6.03 -20.55 -2.09
CA LEU A 162 4.93 -21.00 -1.25
C LEU A 162 5.37 -22.14 -0.32
N SER A 163 6.13 -23.09 -0.82
CA SER A 163 6.67 -24.20 -0.01
C SER A 163 7.60 -23.69 1.09
N ARG A 164 8.48 -22.75 0.78
CA ARG A 164 9.37 -22.11 1.78
C ARG A 164 8.58 -21.32 2.83
N ASP A 165 7.58 -20.57 2.41
CA ASP A 165 6.70 -19.81 3.32
C ASP A 165 5.96 -20.78 4.26
N LEU A 166 5.47 -21.92 3.77
CA LEU A 166 4.82 -22.95 4.58
C LEU A 166 5.77 -23.57 5.61
N ILE A 167 6.99 -23.91 5.19
CA ILE A 167 8.04 -24.41 6.10
C ILE A 167 8.32 -23.37 7.18
N TRP A 168 8.43 -22.11 6.83
CA TRP A 168 8.67 -21.03 7.79
C TRP A 168 7.52 -20.90 8.80
N ILE A 169 6.26 -20.97 8.37
CA ILE A 169 5.08 -20.96 9.25
C ILE A 169 5.18 -22.12 10.25
N ILE A 170 5.34 -23.35 9.74
CA ILE A 170 5.40 -24.56 10.58
C ILE A 170 6.54 -24.44 11.59
N THR A 171 7.72 -24.03 11.15
CA THR A 171 8.90 -23.88 12.02
C THR A 171 8.67 -22.81 13.10
N SER A 172 8.11 -21.64 12.73
CA SER A 172 7.83 -20.55 13.65
C SER A 172 6.78 -20.93 14.70
N PHE A 173 5.71 -21.62 14.30
CA PHE A 173 4.70 -22.13 15.22
C PHE A 173 5.26 -23.21 16.13
N SER A 174 6.03 -24.14 15.58
CA SER A 174 6.68 -25.20 16.37
C SER A 174 7.61 -24.63 17.42
N ALA A 175 8.47 -23.65 17.05
CA ALA A 175 9.36 -22.98 17.98
C ALA A 175 8.60 -22.30 19.13
N ARG A 176 7.48 -21.60 18.82
CA ARG A 176 6.61 -21.01 19.84
C ARG A 176 5.99 -22.05 20.78
N LEU A 177 5.46 -23.14 20.24
CA LEU A 177 4.86 -24.21 21.04
C LEU A 177 5.89 -24.87 21.96
N TYR A 178 7.10 -25.14 21.46
CA TYR A 178 8.20 -25.68 22.28
C TYR A 178 8.68 -24.69 23.33
N GLY A 179 8.79 -23.39 23.00
CA GLY A 179 9.13 -22.34 23.95
C GLY A 179 8.14 -22.22 25.09
N LEU A 180 6.83 -22.25 24.81
CA LEU A 180 5.77 -22.24 25.81
C LEU A 180 5.81 -23.46 26.73
N ARG A 181 6.10 -24.66 26.16
CA ARG A 181 6.26 -25.90 26.96
C ARG A 181 7.49 -25.82 27.85
N SER A 182 8.62 -25.33 27.38
CA SER A 182 9.86 -25.17 28.15
C SER A 182 9.67 -24.23 29.36
N HIS A 183 8.99 -23.10 29.19
CA HIS A 183 8.69 -22.19 30.29
C HIS A 183 7.76 -22.82 31.35
N LYS A 184 6.74 -23.58 30.90
CA LYS A 184 5.83 -24.28 31.80
C LYS A 184 6.55 -25.36 32.60
N THR A 185 7.43 -26.10 31.97
CA THR A 185 8.24 -27.15 32.61
C THR A 185 9.23 -26.55 33.63
N LYS A 186 9.87 -25.42 33.33
CA LYS A 186 10.75 -24.72 34.30
C LYS A 186 9.98 -24.26 35.54
N GLY A 187 8.82 -23.65 35.34
CA GLY A 187 7.97 -23.22 36.48
C GLY A 187 7.53 -24.38 37.39
N ILE A 188 7.22 -25.56 36.82
CA ILE A 188 6.87 -26.76 37.61
C ILE A 188 8.10 -27.28 38.36
N ILE A 189 9.27 -27.30 37.75
CA ILE A 189 10.51 -27.74 38.42
C ILE A 189 10.90 -26.82 39.58
N GLU A 190 10.71 -25.52 39.44
CA GLU A 190 10.96 -24.52 40.49
C GLU A 190 9.95 -24.68 41.66
N ALA A 191 8.65 -24.91 41.35
CA ALA A 191 7.63 -25.13 42.36
C ALA A 191 7.76 -26.45 43.13
N VAL A 192 8.46 -27.43 42.58
CA VAL A 192 8.72 -28.74 43.26
C VAL A 192 10.00 -28.66 44.12
N LYS A 193 10.87 -27.67 43.90
CA LYS A 193 12.11 -27.48 44.66
C LYS A 193 11.98 -26.50 45.81
N SER A 194 10.84 -25.83 45.96
CA SER A 194 10.47 -24.99 47.10
C SER A 194 9.60 -25.77 48.09
#